data_4029ca1a05892d11063fe3d5d8e9ae66
#
_entry.id   4029ca1a05892d11063fe3d5d8e9ae66
#
_cell.length_a   1.000
_cell.length_b   1.000
_cell.length_c   1.000
_cell.angle_alpha   90.00
_cell.angle_beta   90.00
_cell.angle_gamma   90.00
#
_symmetry.space_group_name_H-M   'P 1'
#
loop_
_entity.id
_entity.type
_entity.pdbx_description
1 polymer ?
#
loop_
_entity_poly.entity_id
_entity_poly.type
_entity_poly.pdbx_seq_one_letter_code
_entity_poly.pdbx_strand_id
1 'polypeptide(L)'
;MRILLILITLFLQNTTLGFASSLIPDDFESINLKLKDHEMAVSFLGLTNGEATLIQGPNNENILVNTGGESVESELDEWLRFYGVKEINSLILTNKQGLNESQINHLISNYFIKEIVTTREISSQLSAHFHGANLIPIKVWGEGTAKQILPEVFANVQFSGNEQDEGLDFTLKFYKHRLFFMTSYSPRSQEMLMKKNLGDINVFKVPTMVEDNSLSEKLIHTVNPQISILFSAEKNSPDIDMIQDLQDSWSEVYFTKKQGTVTIKFTESNYEVFNIPIEGDE
;
A
#
# COMPACT_ATOMS: atom_id res chain seq x y z
N MET A 1 -8.69 -58.57 -10.76
CA MET A 1 -8.44 -57.58 -11.83
C MET A 1 -9.48 -56.46 -11.91
N ARG A 2 -10.79 -56.68 -11.71
CA ARG A 2 -11.83 -55.64 -11.74
C ARG A 2 -11.78 -54.66 -10.55
N ILE A 3 -11.37 -55.10 -9.36
CA ILE A 3 -11.29 -54.25 -8.15
C ILE A 3 -10.10 -53.27 -8.23
N LEU A 4 -8.99 -53.66 -8.87
CA LEU A 4 -7.82 -52.82 -9.05
C LEU A 4 -8.09 -51.64 -10.02
N LEU A 5 -8.94 -51.89 -11.03
CA LEU A 5 -9.32 -50.84 -12.00
C LEU A 5 -10.23 -49.76 -11.38
N ILE A 6 -11.09 -50.14 -10.42
CA ILE A 6 -11.98 -49.18 -9.71
C ILE A 6 -11.17 -48.31 -8.75
N LEU A 7 -10.13 -48.84 -8.12
CA LEU A 7 -9.25 -48.06 -7.24
C LEU A 7 -8.42 -47.00 -8.00
N ILE A 8 -7.98 -47.34 -9.23
CA ILE A 8 -7.23 -46.41 -10.09
C ILE A 8 -8.13 -45.27 -10.60
N THR A 9 -9.39 -45.57 -10.92
CA THR A 9 -10.34 -44.52 -11.34
C THR A 9 -10.76 -43.59 -10.20
N LEU A 10 -10.82 -44.09 -8.95
CA LEU A 10 -11.10 -43.24 -7.78
C LEU A 10 -9.92 -42.34 -7.40
N PHE A 11 -8.68 -42.74 -7.70
CA PHE A 11 -7.50 -41.89 -7.45
C PHE A 11 -7.30 -40.81 -8.51
N LEU A 12 -7.82 -40.98 -9.73
CA LEU A 12 -7.73 -39.98 -10.80
C LEU A 12 -8.77 -38.87 -10.73
N GLN A 13 -9.77 -38.96 -9.84
CA GLN A 13 -10.82 -37.94 -9.70
C GLN A 13 -10.54 -36.90 -8.62
N ASN A 14 -9.43 -36.98 -7.88
CA ASN A 14 -9.12 -36.03 -6.80
C ASN A 14 -7.93 -35.10 -7.09
N THR A 15 -7.48 -34.98 -8.33
CA THR A 15 -6.60 -33.87 -8.70
C THR A 15 -7.42 -32.76 -9.37
N THR A 16 -8.28 -32.10 -8.59
CA THR A 16 -8.61 -30.71 -8.91
C THR A 16 -7.33 -29.93 -8.64
N LEU A 17 -6.55 -29.71 -9.68
CA LEU A 17 -5.61 -28.60 -9.70
C LEU A 17 -6.48 -27.36 -9.43
N GLY A 18 -6.44 -26.86 -8.20
CA GLY A 18 -6.92 -25.53 -7.90
C GLY A 18 -6.06 -24.57 -8.72
N PHE A 19 -6.57 -24.14 -9.85
CA PHE A 19 -6.06 -22.96 -10.49
C PHE A 19 -6.35 -21.85 -9.50
N ALA A 20 -5.32 -21.23 -8.96
CA ALA A 20 -5.48 -19.95 -8.28
C ALA A 20 -6.16 -19.03 -9.31
N SER A 21 -7.39 -18.60 -9.04
CA SER A 21 -8.05 -17.62 -9.89
C SER A 21 -7.20 -16.36 -9.86
N SER A 22 -6.93 -15.80 -11.04
CA SER A 22 -6.30 -14.49 -11.15
C SER A 22 -7.16 -13.48 -10.39
N LEU A 23 -6.54 -12.59 -9.62
CA LEU A 23 -7.25 -11.47 -8.99
C LEU A 23 -7.66 -10.41 -10.00
N ILE A 24 -6.94 -10.31 -11.09
CA ILE A 24 -7.19 -9.36 -12.16
C ILE A 24 -8.05 -10.06 -13.21
N PRO A 25 -9.17 -9.47 -13.64
CA PRO A 25 -10.01 -10.06 -14.68
C PRO A 25 -9.21 -10.39 -15.95
N ASP A 26 -9.47 -11.56 -16.54
CA ASP A 26 -8.75 -12.08 -17.72
C ASP A 26 -8.74 -11.11 -18.92
N ASP A 27 -9.67 -10.18 -18.97
CA ASP A 27 -9.75 -9.13 -20.00
C ASP A 27 -8.64 -8.06 -19.90
N PHE A 28 -7.87 -8.07 -18.80
CA PHE A 28 -6.80 -7.11 -18.54
C PHE A 28 -5.42 -7.77 -18.55
N GLU A 29 -4.74 -7.81 -19.69
CA GLU A 29 -3.38 -8.37 -19.78
C GLU A 29 -2.32 -7.52 -19.03
N SER A 30 -2.39 -6.22 -19.14
CA SER A 30 -1.54 -5.25 -18.43
C SER A 30 -2.00 -3.82 -18.68
N ILE A 31 -1.69 -2.92 -17.76
CA ILE A 31 -1.95 -1.50 -17.93
C ILE A 31 -0.63 -0.73 -18.13
N ASN A 32 -0.58 0.07 -19.17
CA ASN A 32 0.48 1.04 -19.35
C ASN A 32 -0.08 2.44 -19.15
N LEU A 33 0.24 3.04 -18.02
CA LEU A 33 -0.24 4.38 -17.65
C LEU A 33 0.34 5.48 -18.55
N LYS A 34 1.36 5.17 -19.37
CA LYS A 34 2.03 6.10 -20.28
C LYS A 34 2.34 7.43 -19.62
N LEU A 35 2.95 7.35 -18.43
CA LEU A 35 3.33 8.52 -17.66
C LEU A 35 4.34 9.33 -18.47
N LYS A 36 4.00 10.60 -18.70
CA LYS A 36 4.87 11.58 -19.33
C LYS A 36 5.73 12.28 -18.28
N ASP A 37 6.70 13.04 -18.71
CA ASP A 37 7.36 13.99 -17.84
C ASP A 37 6.31 14.85 -17.11
N HIS A 38 6.55 15.13 -15.84
CA HIS A 38 5.61 15.88 -14.97
C HIS A 38 4.27 15.17 -14.69
N GLU A 39 4.23 13.85 -14.83
CA GLU A 39 3.10 13.00 -14.41
C GLU A 39 3.54 11.98 -13.35
N MET A 40 2.64 11.63 -12.47
CA MET A 40 2.81 10.62 -11.41
C MET A 40 1.54 9.79 -11.30
N ALA A 41 1.66 8.53 -10.97
CA ALA A 41 0.51 7.71 -10.59
C ALA A 41 0.72 7.11 -9.21
N VAL A 42 -0.37 6.99 -8.46
CA VAL A 42 -0.42 6.30 -7.16
C VAL A 42 -1.54 5.28 -7.21
N SER A 43 -1.17 4.00 -7.10
CA SER A 43 -2.10 2.88 -7.14
C SER A 43 -2.17 2.22 -5.77
N PHE A 44 -3.32 2.31 -5.12
CA PHE A 44 -3.63 1.65 -3.87
C PHE A 44 -4.13 0.26 -4.20
N LEU A 45 -3.28 -0.76 -4.01
CA LEU A 45 -3.50 -2.10 -4.53
C LEU A 45 -4.60 -2.82 -3.77
N GLY A 46 -5.54 -3.40 -4.50
CA GLY A 46 -6.60 -4.24 -3.94
C GLY A 46 -6.03 -5.62 -3.64
N LEU A 47 -5.58 -5.83 -2.42
CA LEU A 47 -5.12 -7.11 -1.90
C LEU A 47 -6.17 -7.72 -0.98
N THR A 48 -6.20 -9.02 -0.88
CA THR A 48 -7.11 -9.72 0.05
C THR A 48 -6.76 -9.44 1.51
N ASN A 49 -5.49 -9.15 1.79
CA ASN A 49 -5.02 -8.86 3.15
C ASN A 49 -3.91 -7.79 3.17
N GLY A 50 -4.00 -6.88 4.14
CA GLY A 50 -3.01 -5.83 4.38
C GLY A 50 -3.08 -4.68 3.37
N GLU A 51 -2.00 -3.95 3.25
CA GLU A 51 -1.93 -2.75 2.43
C GLU A 51 -0.64 -2.69 1.61
N ALA A 52 -0.74 -2.33 0.34
CA ALA A 52 0.38 -1.97 -0.48
C ALA A 52 -0.01 -0.85 -1.43
N THR A 53 0.91 0.08 -1.67
CA THR A 53 0.69 1.19 -2.59
C THR A 53 1.88 1.32 -3.53
N LEU A 54 1.61 1.33 -4.82
CA LEU A 54 2.61 1.56 -5.86
C LEU A 54 2.58 3.02 -6.29
N ILE A 55 3.73 3.69 -6.23
CA ILE A 55 3.93 5.05 -6.72
C ILE A 55 4.84 4.97 -7.93
N GLN A 56 4.35 5.44 -9.09
CA GLN A 56 5.08 5.40 -10.35
C GLN A 56 5.35 6.82 -10.85
N GLY A 57 6.59 7.06 -11.22
CA GLY A 57 7.01 8.26 -11.92
C GLY A 57 7.26 8.02 -13.41
N PRO A 58 7.68 9.05 -14.18
CA PRO A 58 8.18 8.87 -15.53
C PRO A 58 9.43 7.95 -15.53
N ASN A 59 9.80 7.40 -16.69
CA ASN A 59 11.00 6.58 -16.86
C ASN A 59 11.02 5.25 -16.07
N ASN A 60 9.85 4.68 -15.77
CA ASN A 60 9.71 3.42 -14.99
C ASN A 60 10.31 3.51 -13.57
N GLU A 61 10.31 4.67 -12.97
CA GLU A 61 10.66 4.81 -11.56
C GLU A 61 9.49 4.38 -10.70
N ASN A 62 9.74 3.41 -9.81
CA ASN A 62 8.72 2.80 -8.98
C ASN A 62 9.12 2.83 -7.50
N ILE A 63 8.17 3.19 -6.64
CA ILE A 63 8.28 3.08 -5.19
C ILE A 63 7.13 2.21 -4.71
N LEU A 64 7.44 1.22 -3.90
CA LEU A 64 6.44 0.41 -3.23
C LEU A 64 6.36 0.83 -1.76
N VAL A 65 5.16 1.14 -1.28
CA VAL A 65 4.88 1.43 0.13
C VAL A 65 4.13 0.25 0.72
N ASN A 66 4.75 -0.43 1.67
CA ASN A 66 4.34 -1.70 2.26
C ASN A 66 4.25 -2.86 1.25
N THR A 67 3.96 -4.05 1.73
CA THR A 67 4.02 -5.28 0.93
C THR A 67 2.74 -6.11 1.00
N GLY A 68 1.68 -5.56 1.56
CA GLY A 68 0.48 -6.33 1.89
C GLY A 68 0.61 -7.07 3.23
N GLY A 69 -0.32 -7.94 3.51
CA GLY A 69 -0.36 -8.78 4.71
C GLY A 69 0.23 -10.18 4.46
N GLU A 70 -0.18 -11.13 5.29
CA GLU A 70 0.21 -12.53 5.12
C GLU A 70 -0.50 -13.16 3.91
N SER A 71 0.21 -14.05 3.22
CA SER A 71 -0.30 -14.90 2.12
C SER A 71 -0.78 -14.14 0.87
N VAL A 72 -0.28 -12.92 0.62
CA VAL A 72 -0.62 -12.12 -0.57
C VAL A 72 0.55 -11.96 -1.56
N GLU A 73 1.61 -12.77 -1.45
CA GLU A 73 2.80 -12.66 -2.30
C GLU A 73 2.47 -12.77 -3.79
N SER A 74 1.62 -13.74 -4.15
CA SER A 74 1.20 -13.94 -5.54
C SER A 74 0.31 -12.81 -6.06
N GLU A 75 -0.56 -12.27 -5.21
CA GLU A 75 -1.44 -11.14 -5.53
C GLU A 75 -0.63 -9.88 -5.79
N LEU A 76 0.33 -9.59 -4.89
CA LEU A 76 1.22 -8.45 -5.05
C LEU A 76 2.05 -8.56 -6.34
N ASP A 77 2.60 -9.75 -6.63
CA ASP A 77 3.33 -10.02 -7.87
C ASP A 77 2.46 -9.81 -9.11
N GLU A 78 1.21 -10.24 -9.06
CA GLU A 78 0.25 -10.06 -10.13
C GLU A 78 -0.01 -8.58 -10.41
N TRP A 79 -0.26 -7.80 -9.36
CA TRP A 79 -0.42 -6.35 -9.49
C TRP A 79 0.83 -5.65 -9.98
N LEU A 80 2.02 -5.99 -9.48
CA LEU A 80 3.27 -5.39 -9.93
C LEU A 80 3.54 -5.69 -11.42
N ARG A 81 3.27 -6.92 -11.88
CA ARG A 81 3.35 -7.27 -13.30
C ARG A 81 2.33 -6.54 -14.14
N PHE A 82 1.08 -6.45 -13.65
CA PHE A 82 0.00 -5.72 -14.31
C PHE A 82 0.35 -4.26 -14.57
N TYR A 83 1.01 -3.59 -13.60
CA TYR A 83 1.52 -2.22 -13.75
C TYR A 83 2.89 -2.15 -14.44
N GLY A 84 3.40 -3.24 -14.98
CA GLY A 84 4.66 -3.29 -15.72
C GLY A 84 5.90 -3.01 -14.88
N VAL A 85 5.83 -3.22 -13.56
CA VAL A 85 6.96 -3.02 -12.64
C VAL A 85 8.03 -4.07 -12.89
N LYS A 86 9.26 -3.63 -13.18
CA LYS A 86 10.44 -4.50 -13.33
C LYS A 86 11.47 -4.24 -12.25
N GLU A 87 11.54 -3.02 -11.76
CA GLU A 87 12.46 -2.60 -10.70
C GLU A 87 11.70 -1.74 -9.69
N ILE A 88 12.09 -1.82 -8.43
CA ILE A 88 11.60 -0.97 -7.34
C ILE A 88 12.77 -0.12 -6.84
N ASN A 89 12.68 1.20 -7.03
CA ASN A 89 13.72 2.12 -6.59
C ASN A 89 13.82 2.17 -5.07
N SER A 90 12.67 2.25 -4.39
CA SER A 90 12.61 2.25 -2.94
C SER A 90 11.42 1.43 -2.44
N LEU A 91 11.64 0.58 -1.44
CA LEU A 91 10.60 -0.05 -0.65
C LEU A 91 10.45 0.73 0.67
N ILE A 92 9.29 1.35 0.88
CA ILE A 92 8.99 2.09 2.11
C ILE A 92 8.14 1.19 3.01
N LEU A 93 8.67 0.81 4.18
CA LEU A 93 7.97 0.01 5.18
C LEU A 93 7.53 0.91 6.33
N THR A 94 6.23 1.09 6.49
CA THR A 94 5.67 2.09 7.40
C THR A 94 5.36 1.54 8.80
N ASN A 95 5.09 0.24 8.93
CA ASN A 95 4.80 -0.41 10.21
C ASN A 95 5.37 -1.84 10.28
N LYS A 96 5.22 -2.47 11.43
CA LYS A 96 5.68 -3.85 11.66
C LYS A 96 4.70 -4.92 11.18
N GLN A 97 3.43 -4.58 11.01
CA GLN A 97 2.38 -5.56 10.73
C GLN A 97 2.54 -6.25 9.37
N GLY A 98 3.20 -5.59 8.42
CA GLY A 98 3.52 -6.13 7.09
C GLY A 98 4.95 -6.67 6.94
N LEU A 99 5.70 -6.86 8.05
CA LEU A 99 7.06 -7.38 7.97
C LEU A 99 7.06 -8.89 7.75
N ASN A 100 6.84 -9.29 6.51
CA ASN A 100 7.06 -10.66 6.06
C ASN A 100 8.44 -10.75 5.39
N GLU A 101 9.41 -11.36 6.10
CA GLU A 101 10.78 -11.48 5.62
C GLU A 101 10.87 -12.29 4.32
N SER A 102 10.06 -13.34 4.18
CA SER A 102 10.00 -14.13 2.95
C SER A 102 9.57 -13.27 1.76
N GLN A 103 8.53 -12.46 1.95
CA GLN A 103 8.01 -11.57 0.93
C GLN A 103 9.01 -10.46 0.57
N ILE A 104 9.69 -9.87 1.57
CA ILE A 104 10.73 -8.88 1.32
C ILE A 104 11.90 -9.50 0.53
N ASN A 105 12.35 -10.70 0.90
CA ASN A 105 13.38 -11.43 0.15
C ASN A 105 12.95 -11.74 -1.28
N HIS A 106 11.69 -12.13 -1.48
CA HIS A 106 11.11 -12.38 -2.79
C HIS A 106 11.14 -11.10 -3.65
N LEU A 107 10.70 -9.97 -3.10
CA LEU A 107 10.73 -8.68 -3.79
C LEU A 107 12.16 -8.22 -4.12
N ILE A 108 13.10 -8.39 -3.19
CA ILE A 108 14.51 -8.10 -3.41
C ILE A 108 15.06 -8.88 -4.60
N SER A 109 14.71 -10.16 -4.68
CA SER A 109 15.24 -11.07 -5.71
C SER A 109 14.63 -10.83 -7.09
N ASN A 110 13.36 -10.44 -7.15
CA ASN A 110 12.61 -10.36 -8.40
C ASN A 110 12.48 -8.93 -8.96
N TYR A 111 12.51 -7.91 -8.09
CA TYR A 111 12.26 -6.52 -8.47
C TYR A 111 13.44 -5.58 -8.21
N PHE A 112 14.64 -6.11 -7.98
CA PHE A 112 15.88 -5.33 -7.87
C PHE A 112 15.76 -4.11 -6.96
N ILE A 113 15.21 -4.28 -5.75
CA ILE A 113 15.04 -3.19 -4.79
C ILE A 113 16.39 -2.51 -4.52
N LYS A 114 16.48 -1.19 -4.76
CA LYS A 114 17.72 -0.43 -4.59
C LYS A 114 17.95 0.04 -3.16
N GLU A 115 16.86 0.28 -2.41
CA GLU A 115 16.92 0.66 -1.00
C GLU A 115 15.63 0.33 -0.26
N ILE A 116 15.74 0.14 1.05
CA ILE A 116 14.60 0.05 1.96
C ILE A 116 14.60 1.29 2.84
N VAL A 117 13.42 1.91 2.96
CA VAL A 117 13.20 3.08 3.81
C VAL A 117 12.23 2.69 4.92
N THR A 118 12.54 3.04 6.16
CA THR A 118 11.69 2.64 7.28
C THR A 118 11.99 3.42 8.56
N THR A 119 11.30 3.08 9.67
CA THR A 119 11.58 3.60 11.01
C THR A 119 12.86 3.00 11.60
N ARG A 120 13.39 3.62 12.65
CA ARG A 120 14.59 3.10 13.36
C ARG A 120 14.37 1.68 13.88
N GLU A 121 13.19 1.39 14.39
CA GLU A 121 12.90 0.10 15.00
C GLU A 121 12.84 -1.02 13.95
N ILE A 122 12.10 -0.81 12.88
CA ILE A 122 12.02 -1.75 11.76
C ILE A 122 13.41 -1.96 11.13
N SER A 123 14.19 -0.89 10.97
CA SER A 123 15.56 -0.98 10.47
C SER A 123 16.44 -1.89 11.34
N SER A 124 16.27 -1.82 12.65
CA SER A 124 17.03 -2.68 13.59
C SER A 124 16.65 -4.15 13.43
N GLN A 125 15.37 -4.46 13.25
CA GLN A 125 14.86 -5.82 13.00
C GLN A 125 15.36 -6.34 11.66
N LEU A 126 15.20 -5.58 10.59
CA LEU A 126 15.66 -5.97 9.24
C LEU A 126 17.17 -6.20 9.21
N SER A 127 17.95 -5.34 9.85
CA SER A 127 19.41 -5.48 9.90
C SER A 127 19.87 -6.73 10.64
N ALA A 128 19.07 -7.25 11.58
CA ALA A 128 19.34 -8.49 12.26
C ALA A 128 19.11 -9.74 11.38
N HIS A 129 18.24 -9.65 10.38
CA HIS A 129 17.88 -10.75 9.51
C HIS A 129 18.60 -10.74 8.15
N PHE A 130 18.86 -9.55 7.60
CA PHE A 130 19.55 -9.40 6.31
C PHE A 130 21.08 -9.34 6.52
N HIS A 131 21.71 -10.48 6.78
CA HIS A 131 23.16 -10.62 6.84
C HIS A 131 23.70 -11.29 5.57
N GLY A 132 24.64 -10.65 4.86
CA GLY A 132 25.33 -11.31 3.75
C GLY A 132 25.73 -10.39 2.59
N ALA A 133 26.10 -10.98 1.47
CA ALA A 133 26.74 -10.31 0.31
C ALA A 133 25.82 -9.34 -0.46
N ASN A 134 24.49 -9.41 -0.25
CA ASN A 134 23.51 -8.56 -0.92
C ASN A 134 22.90 -7.54 0.06
N LEU A 135 23.74 -6.71 0.67
CA LEU A 135 23.30 -5.66 1.59
C LEU A 135 22.57 -4.55 0.81
N ILE A 136 21.24 -4.58 0.86
CA ILE A 136 20.44 -3.44 0.39
C ILE A 136 20.53 -2.34 1.43
N PRO A 137 20.82 -1.09 1.05
CA PRO A 137 20.85 0.04 1.97
C PRO A 137 19.51 0.21 2.69
N ILE A 138 19.52 0.20 4.01
CA ILE A 138 18.35 0.51 4.84
C ILE A 138 18.50 1.95 5.32
N LYS A 139 17.57 2.81 4.92
CA LYS A 139 17.52 4.22 5.31
C LYS A 139 16.48 4.45 6.38
N VAL A 140 16.87 5.07 7.47
CA VAL A 140 15.95 5.43 8.55
C VAL A 140 15.38 6.82 8.29
N TRP A 141 14.05 6.89 8.24
CA TRP A 141 13.32 8.15 8.23
C TRP A 141 12.72 8.40 9.60
N GLY A 142 12.98 9.59 10.14
CA GLY A 142 12.39 10.08 11.38
C GLY A 142 11.59 11.35 11.12
N GLU A 143 10.86 11.80 12.13
CA GLU A 143 10.07 13.04 12.08
C GLU A 143 10.90 14.23 11.56
N GLY A 144 10.32 15.01 10.63
CA GLY A 144 10.97 16.13 9.96
C GLY A 144 11.90 15.75 8.80
N THR A 145 12.11 14.46 8.51
CA THR A 145 12.84 14.06 7.31
C THR A 145 12.09 14.53 6.06
N ALA A 146 12.78 15.30 5.20
CA ALA A 146 12.26 15.74 3.91
C ALA A 146 13.20 15.23 2.79
N LYS A 147 12.66 14.54 1.80
CA LYS A 147 13.41 13.91 0.70
C LYS A 147 12.66 13.98 -0.61
N GLN A 148 13.36 14.28 -1.68
CA GLN A 148 12.88 14.01 -3.02
C GLN A 148 13.01 12.51 -3.28
N ILE A 149 11.91 11.85 -3.64
CA ILE A 149 11.84 10.39 -3.83
C ILE A 149 11.66 9.99 -5.29
N LEU A 150 11.05 10.84 -6.09
CA LEU A 150 10.95 10.77 -7.54
C LEU A 150 11.13 12.19 -8.11
N PRO A 151 11.30 12.38 -9.42
CA PRO A 151 11.26 13.71 -10.02
C PRO A 151 10.01 14.47 -9.55
N GLU A 152 10.20 15.66 -8.98
CA GLU A 152 9.12 16.56 -8.52
C GLU A 152 8.23 16.01 -7.38
N VAL A 153 8.54 14.80 -6.84
CA VAL A 153 7.83 14.20 -5.71
C VAL A 153 8.68 14.28 -4.46
N PHE A 154 8.17 14.97 -3.45
CA PHE A 154 8.85 15.17 -2.17
C PHE A 154 8.06 14.50 -1.05
N ALA A 155 8.74 13.61 -0.32
CA ALA A 155 8.22 13.03 0.91
C ALA A 155 8.65 13.88 2.11
N ASN A 156 7.73 14.08 3.07
CA ASN A 156 8.02 14.75 4.33
C ASN A 156 7.38 13.97 5.48
N VAL A 157 8.20 13.48 6.41
CA VAL A 157 7.76 12.70 7.57
C VAL A 157 7.11 13.62 8.60
N GLN A 158 5.85 13.35 8.91
CA GLN A 158 5.04 14.09 9.84
C GLN A 158 5.12 13.54 11.26
N PHE A 159 5.20 12.20 11.36
CA PHE A 159 5.35 11.48 12.62
C PHE A 159 6.10 10.16 12.36
N SER A 160 6.84 9.70 13.35
CA SER A 160 7.49 8.40 13.37
C SER A 160 7.45 7.85 14.78
N GLY A 161 6.68 6.79 14.97
CA GLY A 161 6.50 6.13 16.25
C GLY A 161 6.99 4.69 16.23
N ASN A 162 6.99 4.05 17.39
CA ASN A 162 7.50 2.70 17.60
C ASN A 162 6.58 1.80 18.42
N GLU A 163 5.44 2.33 18.87
CA GLU A 163 4.41 1.53 19.53
C GLU A 163 3.69 0.63 18.53
N GLN A 164 2.86 -0.29 19.02
CA GLN A 164 2.16 -1.26 18.16
C GLN A 164 1.22 -0.60 17.15
N ASP A 165 0.58 0.49 17.54
CA ASP A 165 -0.36 1.29 16.78
C ASP A 165 0.27 2.58 16.18
N GLU A 166 1.59 2.57 16.05
CA GLU A 166 2.37 3.67 15.49
C GLU A 166 3.31 3.16 14.37
N GLY A 167 3.67 4.08 13.49
CA GLY A 167 4.58 3.81 12.40
C GLY A 167 5.12 5.07 11.76
N LEU A 168 5.33 5.03 10.47
CA LEU A 168 5.84 6.13 9.66
C LEU A 168 4.69 6.85 8.94
N ASP A 169 4.34 8.05 9.38
CA ASP A 169 3.35 8.90 8.75
C ASP A 169 4.04 10.00 7.95
N PHE A 170 3.73 10.09 6.68
CA PHE A 170 4.40 11.04 5.79
C PHE A 170 3.45 11.64 4.77
N THR A 171 3.74 12.85 4.35
CA THR A 171 3.08 13.49 3.21
C THR A 171 3.94 13.38 1.97
N LEU A 172 3.29 13.22 0.81
CA LEU A 172 3.89 13.45 -0.49
C LEU A 172 3.40 14.78 -1.05
N LYS A 173 4.30 15.50 -1.66
CA LYS A 173 3.98 16.70 -2.43
C LYS A 173 4.44 16.52 -3.86
N PHE A 174 3.49 16.68 -4.80
CA PHE A 174 3.74 16.70 -6.24
C PHE A 174 3.06 17.94 -6.82
N TYR A 175 3.85 18.94 -7.20
CA TYR A 175 3.35 20.27 -7.58
C TYR A 175 2.39 20.85 -6.53
N LYS A 176 1.11 21.06 -6.88
CA LYS A 176 0.09 21.52 -5.93
C LYS A 176 -0.58 20.39 -5.16
N HIS A 177 -0.40 19.12 -5.59
CA HIS A 177 -1.05 17.98 -4.97
C HIS A 177 -0.33 17.55 -3.71
N ARG A 178 -1.10 17.23 -2.69
CA ARG A 178 -0.62 16.72 -1.41
C ARG A 178 -1.36 15.43 -1.06
N LEU A 179 -0.59 14.39 -0.79
CA LEU A 179 -1.10 13.11 -0.34
C LEU A 179 -0.60 12.87 1.09
N PHE A 180 -1.43 12.34 1.95
CA PHE A 180 -1.04 11.96 3.30
C PHE A 180 -1.18 10.46 3.50
N PHE A 181 -0.07 9.81 3.78
CA PHE A 181 0.02 8.41 4.14
C PHE A 181 0.08 8.30 5.65
N MET A 182 -1.04 7.93 6.26
CA MET A 182 -1.12 7.74 7.69
C MET A 182 -1.14 6.25 8.00
N THR A 183 -0.31 5.87 8.96
CA THR A 183 -0.15 4.50 9.45
C THR A 183 -0.51 4.43 10.94
N SER A 184 -0.15 5.47 11.68
CA SER A 184 -0.34 5.54 13.12
C SER A 184 -1.78 5.95 13.49
N TYR A 185 -2.34 5.29 14.52
CA TYR A 185 -3.69 5.61 15.02
C TYR A 185 -3.76 5.74 16.55
N SER A 186 -2.61 5.71 17.25
CA SER A 186 -2.55 5.95 18.69
C SER A 186 -3.07 7.36 19.07
N PRO A 187 -3.64 7.56 20.26
CA PRO A 187 -4.03 8.90 20.72
C PRO A 187 -2.86 9.89 20.69
N ARG A 188 -1.65 9.42 21.01
CA ARG A 188 -0.42 10.24 20.97
C ARG A 188 -0.10 10.68 19.55
N SER A 189 -0.12 9.78 18.58
CA SER A 189 0.17 10.11 17.19
C SER A 189 -0.84 11.10 16.64
N GLN A 190 -2.13 10.90 16.91
CA GLN A 190 -3.19 11.82 16.48
C GLN A 190 -3.00 13.23 17.06
N GLU A 191 -2.68 13.33 18.37
CA GLU A 191 -2.41 14.63 19.01
C GLU A 191 -1.20 15.34 18.38
N MET A 192 -0.14 14.59 18.07
CA MET A 192 1.05 15.13 17.42
C MET A 192 0.77 15.59 15.98
N LEU A 193 0.02 14.78 15.23
CA LEU A 193 -0.36 15.09 13.84
C LEU A 193 -1.28 16.31 13.75
N MET A 194 -2.19 16.52 14.69
CA MET A 194 -3.03 17.74 14.75
C MET A 194 -2.23 19.03 14.93
N LYS A 195 -0.97 18.96 15.40
CA LYS A 195 -0.06 20.12 15.52
C LYS A 195 0.70 20.41 14.22
N LYS A 196 0.57 19.55 13.20
CA LYS A 196 1.23 19.68 11.91
C LYS A 196 0.36 20.43 10.91
N ASN A 197 0.99 20.97 9.88
CA ASN A 197 0.25 21.55 8.76
C ASN A 197 -0.23 20.44 7.82
N LEU A 198 -1.39 19.84 8.11
CA LEU A 198 -2.01 18.77 7.33
C LEU A 198 -3.25 19.24 6.55
N GLY A 199 -3.52 20.53 6.48
CA GLY A 199 -4.59 21.07 5.63
C GLY A 199 -4.28 20.90 4.14
N ASP A 200 -5.33 21.01 3.29
CA ASP A 200 -5.25 20.91 1.83
C ASP A 200 -4.69 19.57 1.31
N ILE A 201 -5.05 18.46 1.96
CA ILE A 201 -4.72 17.11 1.51
C ILE A 201 -5.71 16.70 0.40
N ASN A 202 -5.20 16.39 -0.79
CA ASN A 202 -6.04 15.87 -1.86
C ASN A 202 -6.38 14.39 -1.63
N VAL A 203 -5.39 13.58 -1.23
CA VAL A 203 -5.58 12.15 -1.00
C VAL A 203 -5.09 11.78 0.39
N PHE A 204 -5.95 11.16 1.16
CA PHE A 204 -5.66 10.64 2.49
C PHE A 204 -5.72 9.12 2.49
N LYS A 205 -4.58 8.48 2.65
CA LYS A 205 -4.51 7.06 2.94
C LYS A 205 -4.75 6.88 4.44
N VAL A 206 -5.94 6.39 4.77
CA VAL A 206 -6.38 6.16 6.15
C VAL A 206 -5.61 4.96 6.74
N PRO A 207 -5.19 5.00 8.01
CA PRO A 207 -4.51 3.86 8.63
C PRO A 207 -5.41 2.62 8.67
N THR A 208 -4.82 1.44 8.48
CA THR A 208 -5.53 0.18 8.70
C THR A 208 -5.53 -0.09 10.20
N MET A 209 -6.69 0.06 10.82
CA MET A 209 -6.86 -0.05 12.26
C MET A 209 -7.25 -1.47 12.67
N VAL A 210 -6.80 -1.87 13.85
CA VAL A 210 -7.19 -3.11 14.52
C VAL A 210 -8.25 -2.73 15.56
N GLU A 211 -9.28 -3.55 15.67
CA GLU A 211 -10.47 -3.48 16.56
C GLU A 211 -10.57 -2.29 17.53
N ASP A 212 -11.75 -1.64 17.59
CA ASP A 212 -12.14 -0.60 18.56
C ASP A 212 -11.34 0.73 18.52
N ASN A 213 -10.40 0.89 17.57
CA ASN A 213 -9.71 2.16 17.39
C ASN A 213 -10.35 2.96 16.25
N SER A 214 -10.50 4.25 16.47
CA SER A 214 -11.02 5.18 15.47
C SER A 214 -10.11 6.39 15.35
N LEU A 215 -10.16 7.04 14.20
CA LEU A 215 -9.59 8.37 14.08
C LEU A 215 -10.53 9.38 14.72
N SER A 216 -9.97 10.36 15.39
CA SER A 216 -10.77 11.44 15.93
C SER A 216 -11.36 12.30 14.80
N GLU A 217 -12.64 12.63 14.91
CA GLU A 217 -13.33 13.58 14.05
C GLU A 217 -12.49 14.88 13.83
N LYS A 218 -11.89 15.36 14.90
CA LYS A 218 -11.03 16.55 14.85
C LYS A 218 -9.81 16.40 13.93
N LEU A 219 -9.18 15.21 13.90
CA LEU A 219 -8.06 14.95 12.99
C LEU A 219 -8.56 14.87 11.55
N ILE A 220 -9.69 14.21 11.30
CA ILE A 220 -10.32 14.12 9.98
C ILE A 220 -10.61 15.53 9.44
N HIS A 221 -11.24 16.37 10.24
CA HIS A 221 -11.49 17.79 9.87
C HIS A 221 -10.20 18.60 9.68
N THR A 222 -9.13 18.30 10.41
CA THR A 222 -7.84 18.98 10.23
C THR A 222 -7.19 18.62 8.90
N VAL A 223 -7.26 17.35 8.52
CA VAL A 223 -6.75 16.83 7.24
C VAL A 223 -7.63 17.32 6.09
N ASN A 224 -8.95 17.30 6.27
CA ASN A 224 -9.99 17.72 5.32
C ASN A 224 -9.72 17.21 3.89
N PRO A 225 -9.65 15.90 3.66
CA PRO A 225 -9.21 15.32 2.40
C PRO A 225 -10.29 15.38 1.33
N GLN A 226 -9.89 15.49 0.07
CA GLN A 226 -10.81 15.36 -1.07
C GLN A 226 -11.14 13.90 -1.35
N ILE A 227 -10.16 13.01 -1.21
CA ILE A 227 -10.26 11.57 -1.42
C ILE A 227 -9.70 10.86 -0.19
N SER A 228 -10.41 9.86 0.31
CA SER A 228 -9.95 8.98 1.37
C SER A 228 -9.88 7.54 0.90
N ILE A 229 -8.75 6.89 1.11
CA ILE A 229 -8.50 5.50 0.71
C ILE A 229 -8.41 4.63 1.96
N LEU A 230 -9.27 3.63 2.03
CA LEU A 230 -9.30 2.63 3.09
C LEU A 230 -8.90 1.27 2.54
N PHE A 231 -7.89 0.67 3.15
CA PHE A 231 -7.56 -0.73 2.92
C PHE A 231 -8.40 -1.60 3.86
N SER A 232 -8.77 -2.77 3.42
CA SER A 232 -9.47 -3.74 4.26
C SER A 232 -8.48 -4.65 4.97
N ALA A 233 -8.64 -4.79 6.29
CA ALA A 233 -8.11 -5.94 6.99
C ALA A 233 -9.12 -7.09 6.93
N GLU A 234 -8.64 -8.34 6.82
CA GLU A 234 -9.47 -9.53 6.63
C GLU A 234 -10.57 -9.70 7.70
N LYS A 235 -10.36 -9.15 8.88
CA LYS A 235 -11.23 -9.33 10.05
C LYS A 235 -11.98 -8.08 10.53
N ASN A 236 -11.68 -6.91 9.99
CA ASN A 236 -12.22 -5.67 10.55
C ASN A 236 -12.96 -4.86 9.48
N SER A 237 -14.26 -4.66 9.70
CA SER A 237 -14.98 -3.62 8.99
C SER A 237 -14.49 -2.25 9.47
N PRO A 238 -14.31 -1.28 8.58
CA PRO A 238 -14.01 0.08 8.99
C PRO A 238 -15.07 0.62 9.94
N ASP A 239 -14.67 1.44 10.90
CA ASP A 239 -15.58 2.11 11.82
C ASP A 239 -16.57 2.98 11.03
N ILE A 240 -17.88 2.74 11.29
CA ILE A 240 -18.97 3.44 10.60
C ILE A 240 -18.94 4.93 10.93
N ASP A 241 -18.63 5.30 12.16
CA ASP A 241 -18.58 6.71 12.59
C ASP A 241 -17.44 7.43 11.89
N MET A 242 -16.27 6.80 11.77
CA MET A 242 -15.15 7.35 10.99
C MET A 242 -15.51 7.54 9.51
N ILE A 243 -16.22 6.59 8.90
CA ILE A 243 -16.68 6.72 7.51
C ILE A 243 -17.63 7.90 7.38
N GLN A 244 -18.54 8.07 8.34
CA GLN A 244 -19.47 9.19 8.35
C GLN A 244 -18.72 10.52 8.49
N ASP A 245 -17.75 10.63 9.37
CA ASP A 245 -16.92 11.83 9.55
C ASP A 245 -16.15 12.20 8.27
N LEU A 246 -15.61 11.19 7.55
CA LEU A 246 -14.97 11.41 6.26
C LEU A 246 -15.95 11.95 5.21
N GLN A 247 -17.17 11.39 5.16
CA GLN A 247 -18.21 11.84 4.23
C GLN A 247 -18.75 13.23 4.60
N ASP A 248 -18.89 13.53 5.88
CA ASP A 248 -19.30 14.85 6.37
C ASP A 248 -18.25 15.92 6.07
N SER A 249 -16.99 15.52 5.94
CA SER A 249 -15.89 16.36 5.43
C SER A 249 -15.86 16.47 3.89
N TRP A 250 -16.90 16.00 3.19
CA TRP A 250 -16.99 15.99 1.72
C TRP A 250 -15.90 15.18 1.03
N SER A 251 -15.32 14.19 1.73
CA SER A 251 -14.34 13.29 1.15
C SER A 251 -15.00 12.19 0.31
N GLU A 252 -14.50 11.95 -0.88
CA GLU A 252 -14.86 10.77 -1.66
C GLU A 252 -14.13 9.55 -1.08
N VAL A 253 -14.87 8.56 -0.59
CA VAL A 253 -14.31 7.43 0.16
C VAL A 253 -14.25 6.20 -0.72
N TYR A 254 -13.04 5.66 -0.88
CA TYR A 254 -12.75 4.44 -1.63
C TYR A 254 -12.30 3.31 -0.71
N PHE A 255 -12.84 2.11 -0.95
CA PHE A 255 -12.49 0.88 -0.25
C PHE A 255 -11.84 -0.07 -1.23
N THR A 256 -10.56 -0.38 -1.06
CA THR A 256 -9.85 -1.25 -2.00
C THR A 256 -10.45 -2.66 -2.09
N LYS A 257 -11.06 -3.16 -1.02
CA LYS A 257 -11.76 -4.46 -1.02
C LYS A 257 -13.00 -4.48 -1.91
N LYS A 258 -13.76 -3.39 -1.96
CA LYS A 258 -15.01 -3.31 -2.70
C LYS A 258 -14.84 -2.84 -4.14
N GLN A 259 -13.89 -1.93 -4.34
CA GLN A 259 -13.69 -1.26 -5.62
C GLN A 259 -12.46 -1.76 -6.38
N GLY A 260 -11.73 -2.70 -5.77
CA GLY A 260 -10.46 -3.18 -6.31
C GLY A 260 -9.33 -2.16 -6.14
N THR A 261 -8.34 -2.23 -6.99
CA THR A 261 -7.22 -1.29 -6.97
C THR A 261 -7.68 0.10 -7.42
N VAL A 262 -7.42 1.09 -6.59
CA VAL A 262 -7.72 2.50 -6.86
C VAL A 262 -6.47 3.19 -7.36
N THR A 263 -6.47 3.68 -8.59
CA THR A 263 -5.34 4.40 -9.18
C THR A 263 -5.69 5.85 -9.40
N ILE A 264 -4.80 6.73 -8.97
CA ILE A 264 -4.91 8.17 -9.17
C ILE A 264 -3.70 8.62 -9.99
N LYS A 265 -3.96 9.11 -11.20
CA LYS A 265 -2.95 9.70 -12.08
C LYS A 265 -2.97 11.20 -11.93
N PHE A 266 -1.81 11.78 -11.64
CA PHE A 266 -1.62 13.22 -11.41
C PHE A 266 -0.84 13.85 -12.56
N THR A 267 -1.27 15.04 -12.93
CA THR A 267 -0.51 16.02 -13.71
C THR A 267 -0.13 17.19 -12.79
N GLU A 268 0.56 18.20 -13.27
CA GLU A 268 0.88 19.40 -12.47
C GLU A 268 -0.36 20.05 -11.85
N SER A 269 -1.49 20.04 -12.56
CA SER A 269 -2.67 20.80 -12.18
C SER A 269 -3.94 20.00 -11.92
N ASN A 270 -4.01 18.76 -12.38
CA ASN A 270 -5.20 17.92 -12.29
C ASN A 270 -4.86 16.50 -11.85
N TYR A 271 -5.87 15.72 -11.48
CA TYR A 271 -5.76 14.29 -11.30
C TYR A 271 -7.00 13.58 -11.86
N GLU A 272 -6.82 12.30 -12.19
CA GLU A 272 -7.88 11.39 -12.64
C GLU A 272 -7.87 10.16 -11.74
N VAL A 273 -9.05 9.68 -11.33
CA VAL A 273 -9.21 8.47 -10.53
C VAL A 273 -9.87 7.40 -11.36
N PHE A 274 -9.35 6.18 -11.31
CA PHE A 274 -9.98 5.01 -11.91
C PHE A 274 -9.74 3.78 -11.08
N ASN A 275 -10.67 2.84 -11.11
CA ASN A 275 -10.64 1.61 -10.34
C ASN A 275 -10.46 0.42 -11.28
N ILE A 276 -9.68 -0.56 -10.82
CA ILE A 276 -9.54 -1.86 -11.46
C ILE A 276 -10.19 -2.87 -10.52
N PRO A 277 -11.33 -3.47 -10.90
CA PRO A 277 -12.04 -4.42 -10.04
C PRO A 277 -11.18 -5.65 -9.78
N ILE A 278 -11.47 -6.35 -8.69
CA ILE A 278 -10.92 -7.67 -8.35
C ILE A 278 -11.97 -8.70 -8.75
N GLU A 279 -11.56 -9.81 -9.39
CA GLU A 279 -12.48 -10.93 -9.61
C GLU A 279 -12.82 -11.61 -8.29
N GLY A 280 -14.11 -11.74 -7.98
CA GLY A 280 -14.60 -12.54 -6.87
C GLY A 280 -15.60 -11.91 -5.92
N ASP A 281 -15.90 -10.64 -6.03
CA ASP A 281 -16.93 -9.97 -5.21
C ASP A 281 -18.25 -9.77 -6.02
N GLU A 282 -18.99 -10.86 -6.27
CA GLU A 282 -20.43 -10.85 -6.54
C GLU A 282 -21.23 -11.40 -5.35
#